data_50d5cc3ee4a1322683c9c3945aaa7429
#
_entry.id   50d5cc3ee4a1322683c9c3945aaa7429
#
_cell.length_a   1.000
_cell.length_b   1.000
_cell.length_c   1.000
_cell.angle_alpha   90.00
_cell.angle_beta   90.00
_cell.angle_gamma   90.00
#
_symmetry.space_group_name_H-M   'P 1'
#
loop_
_entity.id
_entity.type
_entity.pdbx_description
1 polymer ?
#
loop_
_entity_poly.entity_id
_entity_poly.type
_entity_poly.pdbx_seq_one_letter_code
_entity_poly.pdbx_strand_id
1 'polypeptide(L)'
;MCSSDLKVLAADGTIHSLALKWFGTDNTTFDSDAGALDALGDIPQRTFIMGLNEERFPMSYADGDGYSGFDVELAQAVCARLGWTLQYQSIANRNAYVELSSGNVDCAWGGMVLDQTDSKDSKNKKKQKMTLTAPYLENRLLLIVRGDSKYRTGSSLKGTTVLLGTDETYMAALSSEEKLMKNFGTAQRVTGGSKACFEALAAGSCAAIVADSAALAYYTH
;
A
#
# COMPACT_ATOMS: atom_id res chain seq x y z
N MET A 1 8.12 15.12 -3.67
CA MET A 1 8.31 14.18 -4.79
C MET A 1 7.40 14.64 -5.91
N CYS A 2 7.95 14.94 -7.04
CA CYS A 2 7.19 15.35 -8.21
C CYS A 2 6.74 14.10 -8.97
N SER A 3 5.58 14.14 -9.60
CA SER A 3 5.18 13.10 -10.57
C SER A 3 6.19 12.94 -11.72
N SER A 4 7.09 13.90 -11.90
CA SER A 4 8.15 13.89 -12.92
C SER A 4 9.15 12.74 -12.73
N ASP A 5 9.58 12.47 -11.48
CA ASP A 5 10.55 11.40 -11.21
C ASP A 5 9.98 10.02 -11.60
N LEU A 6 8.72 9.80 -11.29
CA LEU A 6 8.02 8.56 -11.62
C LEU A 6 7.81 8.39 -13.13
N LYS A 7 7.57 9.49 -13.86
CA LYS A 7 7.45 9.46 -15.32
C LYS A 7 8.76 9.04 -16.00
N VAL A 8 9.89 9.50 -15.49
CA VAL A 8 11.20 9.11 -16.01
C VAL A 8 11.49 7.63 -15.73
N LEU A 9 11.22 7.15 -14.51
CA LEU A 9 11.38 5.73 -14.16
C LEU A 9 10.38 4.81 -14.91
N ALA A 10 9.23 5.34 -15.31
CA ALA A 10 8.32 4.63 -16.20
C ALA A 10 8.89 4.55 -17.62
N ALA A 11 9.48 5.65 -18.11
CA ALA A 11 10.06 5.73 -19.47
C ALA A 11 11.29 4.84 -19.65
N ASP A 12 12.12 4.67 -18.60
CA ASP A 12 13.33 3.83 -18.68
C ASP A 12 13.09 2.34 -18.35
N GLY A 13 11.83 1.97 -18.02
CA GLY A 13 11.45 0.59 -17.75
C GLY A 13 11.71 0.13 -16.32
N THR A 14 12.20 0.99 -15.42
CA THR A 14 12.45 0.63 -14.01
C THR A 14 11.16 0.21 -13.31
N ILE A 15 10.08 0.98 -13.47
CA ILE A 15 8.78 0.66 -12.86
C ILE A 15 8.23 -0.65 -13.40
N HIS A 16 8.32 -0.87 -14.72
CA HIS A 16 7.91 -2.13 -15.34
C HIS A 16 8.64 -3.34 -14.74
N SER A 17 9.96 -3.23 -14.60
CA SER A 17 10.78 -4.30 -14.02
C SER A 17 10.41 -4.59 -12.56
N LEU A 18 10.16 -3.55 -11.76
CA LEU A 18 9.69 -3.69 -10.38
C LEU A 18 8.30 -4.34 -10.31
N ALA A 19 7.38 -3.92 -11.19
CA ALA A 19 6.03 -4.49 -11.23
C ALA A 19 6.07 -5.99 -11.58
N LEU A 20 6.88 -6.40 -12.56
CA LEU A 20 7.08 -7.81 -12.89
C LEU A 20 7.69 -8.60 -11.72
N LYS A 21 8.67 -8.02 -11.03
CA LYS A 21 9.30 -8.65 -9.85
C LYS A 21 8.31 -8.90 -8.72
N TRP A 22 7.44 -7.93 -8.43
CA TRP A 22 6.57 -7.98 -7.26
C TRP A 22 5.18 -8.57 -7.54
N PHE A 23 4.69 -8.47 -8.78
CA PHE A 23 3.30 -8.84 -9.10
C PHE A 23 3.20 -9.84 -10.26
N GLY A 24 4.32 -10.20 -10.91
CA GLY A 24 4.33 -11.07 -12.09
C GLY A 24 3.75 -10.43 -13.35
N THR A 25 3.08 -9.29 -13.21
CA THR A 25 2.49 -8.50 -14.31
C THR A 25 2.67 -7.03 -14.03
N ASP A 26 2.72 -6.21 -15.10
CA ASP A 26 2.72 -4.75 -14.96
C ASP A 26 1.28 -4.23 -15.03
N ASN A 27 0.74 -3.93 -13.86
CA ASN A 27 -0.56 -3.29 -13.66
C ASN A 27 -0.43 -1.85 -13.16
N THR A 28 0.74 -1.24 -13.39
CA THR A 28 0.99 0.16 -13.05
C THR A 28 0.35 1.10 -14.08
N THR A 29 0.03 2.32 -13.64
CA THR A 29 -0.68 3.33 -14.45
C THR A 29 0.12 4.62 -14.57
N PHE A 30 1.46 4.53 -14.56
CA PHE A 30 2.30 5.71 -14.72
C PHE A 30 2.30 6.21 -16.16
N ASP A 31 2.15 7.53 -16.32
CA ASP A 31 2.54 8.20 -17.56
C ASP A 31 4.07 8.14 -17.70
N SER A 32 4.56 7.93 -18.90
CA SER A 32 5.99 7.90 -19.20
C SER A 32 6.43 9.19 -19.90
N ASP A 33 7.53 9.78 -19.41
CA ASP A 33 8.17 10.96 -20.01
C ASP A 33 9.64 11.00 -19.61
N ALA A 34 10.51 10.64 -20.52
CA ALA A 34 11.95 10.60 -20.26
C ALA A 34 12.56 11.97 -19.96
N GLY A 35 11.96 13.05 -20.46
CA GLY A 35 12.42 14.44 -20.27
C GLY A 35 11.75 15.14 -19.09
N ALA A 36 10.93 14.45 -18.30
CA ALA A 36 10.14 15.10 -17.26
C ALA A 36 10.94 15.80 -16.15
N LEU A 37 12.22 15.47 -15.98
CA LEU A 37 13.13 16.13 -15.03
C LEU A 37 13.86 17.33 -15.64
N ASP A 38 13.96 17.44 -16.96
CA ASP A 38 14.75 18.50 -17.64
C ASP A 38 14.23 19.91 -17.30
N ALA A 39 12.93 20.03 -17.08
CA ALA A 39 12.28 21.29 -16.73
C ALA A 39 12.55 21.74 -15.28
N LEU A 40 13.12 20.87 -14.43
CA LEU A 40 13.36 21.18 -13.00
C LEU A 40 14.71 21.84 -12.75
N GLY A 41 15.62 21.85 -13.76
CA GLY A 41 16.97 22.37 -13.61
C GLY A 41 17.81 21.58 -12.60
N ASP A 42 18.73 22.25 -11.93
CA ASP A 42 19.58 21.61 -10.91
C ASP A 42 18.76 21.20 -9.69
N ILE A 43 18.78 19.91 -9.39
CA ILE A 43 18.09 19.34 -8.23
C ILE A 43 19.09 19.22 -7.08
N PRO A 44 18.93 19.98 -5.99
CA PRO A 44 19.87 19.92 -4.87
C PRO A 44 19.80 18.58 -4.17
N GLN A 45 20.96 18.10 -3.74
CA GLN A 45 21.05 16.90 -2.90
C GLN A 45 20.40 17.15 -1.54
N ARG A 46 19.67 16.16 -1.05
CA ARG A 46 19.00 16.23 0.26
C ARG A 46 18.78 14.83 0.85
N THR A 47 18.47 14.80 2.12
CA THR A 47 17.83 13.65 2.73
C THR A 47 16.32 13.70 2.42
N PHE A 48 15.76 12.58 2.02
CA PHE A 48 14.35 12.38 1.75
C PHE A 48 13.78 11.34 2.73
N ILE A 49 12.82 11.75 3.55
CA ILE A 49 12.24 10.91 4.59
C ILE A 49 10.88 10.39 4.10
N MET A 50 10.82 9.08 3.83
CA MET A 50 9.63 8.38 3.43
C MET A 50 8.88 7.85 4.66
N GLY A 51 7.69 8.37 4.92
CA GLY A 51 6.75 7.79 5.86
C GLY A 51 6.04 6.58 5.22
N LEU A 52 6.14 5.41 5.84
CA LEU A 52 5.56 4.17 5.32
C LEU A 52 4.79 3.39 6.39
N ASN A 53 3.86 2.54 5.96
CA ASN A 53 3.20 1.57 6.83
C ASN A 53 3.87 0.20 6.65
N GLU A 54 4.48 -0.30 7.72
CA GLU A 54 5.28 -1.55 7.71
C GLU A 54 4.46 -2.84 7.67
N GLU A 55 3.15 -2.78 7.65
CA GLU A 55 2.25 -3.94 7.55
C GLU A 55 1.54 -4.05 6.20
N ARG A 56 1.95 -3.25 5.19
CA ARG A 56 1.30 -3.21 3.87
C ARG A 56 2.01 -4.06 2.82
N PHE A 57 2.32 -5.32 3.17
CA PHE A 57 2.87 -6.27 2.21
C PHE A 57 1.96 -6.42 0.97
N PRO A 58 2.49 -6.45 -0.27
CA PRO A 58 3.90 -6.38 -0.67
C PRO A 58 4.39 -4.95 -0.99
N MET A 59 3.60 -3.91 -0.70
CA MET A 59 3.95 -2.52 -1.01
C MET A 59 5.07 -2.00 -0.10
N SER A 60 4.92 -2.19 1.21
CA SER A 60 5.93 -1.87 2.22
C SER A 60 5.74 -2.74 3.46
N TYR A 61 6.82 -3.28 3.98
CA TYR A 61 6.81 -4.11 5.18
C TYR A 61 8.18 -4.13 5.86
N ALA A 62 8.18 -4.43 7.15
CA ALA A 62 9.42 -4.62 7.91
C ALA A 62 10.12 -5.92 7.45
N ASP A 63 11.44 -5.84 7.18
CA ASP A 63 12.27 -6.97 6.76
C ASP A 63 13.65 -6.88 7.44
N GLY A 64 13.87 -7.74 8.42
CA GLY A 64 15.04 -7.65 9.30
C GLY A 64 15.08 -6.31 10.04
N ASP A 65 16.22 -5.62 9.94
CA ASP A 65 16.41 -4.28 10.53
C ASP A 65 16.01 -3.14 9.58
N GLY A 66 15.34 -3.45 8.47
CA GLY A 66 14.97 -2.47 7.44
C GLY A 66 13.56 -2.67 6.90
N TYR A 67 13.36 -2.17 5.70
CA TYR A 67 12.08 -2.24 5.00
C TYR A 67 12.26 -2.77 3.58
N SER A 68 11.26 -3.49 3.09
CA SER A 68 11.20 -4.05 1.75
C SER A 68 9.81 -3.84 1.15
N GLY A 69 9.67 -4.01 -0.16
CA GLY A 69 8.40 -3.91 -0.88
C GLY A 69 8.50 -3.10 -2.16
N PHE A 70 7.45 -3.17 -2.98
CA PHE A 70 7.38 -2.47 -4.25
C PHE A 70 7.61 -0.96 -4.10
N ASP A 71 6.91 -0.32 -3.17
CA ASP A 71 7.02 1.14 -2.95
C ASP A 71 8.37 1.51 -2.34
N VAL A 72 8.96 0.64 -1.53
CA VAL A 72 10.29 0.85 -0.94
C VAL A 72 11.35 0.85 -2.03
N GLU A 73 11.34 -0.15 -2.92
CA GLU A 73 12.28 -0.22 -4.05
C GLU A 73 12.06 0.89 -5.06
N LEU A 74 10.81 1.29 -5.29
CA LEU A 74 10.50 2.43 -6.16
C LEU A 74 11.03 3.74 -5.56
N ALA A 75 10.91 3.96 -4.26
CA ALA A 75 11.48 5.12 -3.57
C ALA A 75 13.01 5.11 -3.62
N GLN A 76 13.64 3.93 -3.49
CA GLN A 76 15.09 3.78 -3.67
C GLN A 76 15.52 4.19 -5.08
N ALA A 77 14.79 3.74 -6.11
CA ALA A 77 15.08 4.10 -7.50
C ALA A 77 14.95 5.60 -7.75
N VAL A 78 13.90 6.24 -7.22
CA VAL A 78 13.72 7.70 -7.27
C VAL A 78 14.89 8.44 -6.62
N CYS A 79 15.24 8.07 -5.39
CA CYS A 79 16.30 8.74 -4.65
C CYS A 79 17.67 8.52 -5.30
N ALA A 80 17.95 7.30 -5.80
CA ALA A 80 19.18 7.03 -6.53
C ALA A 80 19.31 7.89 -7.78
N ARG A 81 18.21 8.09 -8.53
CA ARG A 81 18.17 8.94 -9.72
C ARG A 81 18.44 10.41 -9.43
N LEU A 82 17.93 10.89 -8.29
CA LEU A 82 18.05 12.29 -7.88
C LEU A 82 19.32 12.58 -7.05
N GLY A 83 20.10 11.56 -6.71
CA GLY A 83 21.26 11.69 -5.82
C GLY A 83 20.85 11.99 -4.36
N TRP A 84 19.64 11.64 -3.95
CA TRP A 84 19.14 11.88 -2.61
C TRP A 84 19.44 10.72 -1.66
N THR A 85 19.60 11.03 -0.37
CA THR A 85 19.71 10.02 0.69
C THR A 85 18.33 9.67 1.20
N LEU A 86 17.90 8.40 1.04
CA LEU A 86 16.60 7.92 1.49
C LEU A 86 16.67 7.49 2.96
N GLN A 87 15.71 7.96 3.75
CA GLN A 87 15.44 7.51 5.11
C GLN A 87 13.98 7.08 5.23
N TYR A 88 13.69 6.21 6.18
CA TYR A 88 12.36 5.68 6.42
C TYR A 88 11.87 6.03 7.81
N GLN A 89 10.56 6.27 7.92
CA GLN A 89 9.86 6.41 9.18
C GLN A 89 8.57 5.58 9.14
N SER A 90 8.45 4.61 10.04
CA SER A 90 7.21 3.85 10.18
C SER A 90 6.11 4.75 10.75
N ILE A 91 4.99 4.85 10.05
CA ILE A 91 3.84 5.67 10.42
C ILE A 91 2.53 4.91 10.17
N ALA A 92 1.52 5.11 11.02
CA ALA A 92 0.18 4.61 10.74
C ALA A 92 -0.52 5.50 9.70
N ASN A 93 -1.40 4.95 8.86
CA ASN A 93 -2.17 5.69 7.85
C ASN A 93 -2.86 6.93 8.42
N ARG A 94 -3.51 6.80 9.58
CA ARG A 94 -4.21 7.90 10.27
C ARG A 94 -3.30 9.06 10.69
N ASN A 95 -2.00 8.81 10.83
CA ASN A 95 -1.02 9.80 11.25
C ASN A 95 -0.35 10.51 10.05
N ALA A 96 -0.52 10.02 8.84
CA ALA A 96 0.16 10.50 7.64
C ALA A 96 0.06 12.03 7.48
N TYR A 97 -1.13 12.57 7.72
CA TYR A 97 -1.35 14.02 7.64
C TYR A 97 -0.54 14.80 8.69
N VAL A 98 -0.54 14.33 9.95
CA VAL A 98 0.16 14.99 11.06
C VAL A 98 1.67 14.96 10.80
N GLU A 99 2.21 13.82 10.39
CA GLU A 99 3.63 13.64 10.09
C GLU A 99 4.09 14.51 8.91
N LEU A 100 3.29 14.60 7.85
CA LEU A 100 3.55 15.49 6.70
C LEU A 100 3.48 16.97 7.10
N SER A 101 2.45 17.36 7.85
CA SER A 101 2.24 18.77 8.23
C SER A 101 3.27 19.28 9.23
N SER A 102 3.81 18.39 10.05
CA SER A 102 4.89 18.69 11.01
C SER A 102 6.28 18.65 10.37
N GLY A 103 6.41 18.20 9.12
CA GLY A 103 7.68 18.07 8.44
C GLY A 103 8.55 16.90 8.96
N ASN A 104 7.94 15.96 9.67
CA ASN A 104 8.64 14.76 10.15
C ASN A 104 8.94 13.79 9.00
N VAL A 105 8.10 13.80 7.97
CA VAL A 105 8.30 13.05 6.72
C VAL A 105 8.09 13.97 5.52
N ASP A 106 8.81 13.72 4.44
CA ASP A 106 8.68 14.45 3.17
C ASP A 106 7.51 13.94 2.33
N CYS A 107 7.22 12.66 2.44
CA CYS A 107 6.05 12.04 1.82
C CYS A 107 5.47 10.92 2.70
N ALA A 108 4.19 10.64 2.54
CA ALA A 108 3.54 9.43 3.02
C ALA A 108 3.35 8.51 1.83
N TRP A 109 4.07 7.37 1.83
CA TRP A 109 4.12 6.40 0.75
C TRP A 109 4.23 4.99 1.34
N GLY A 110 4.05 3.95 0.57
CA GLY A 110 4.13 2.58 1.10
C GLY A 110 2.75 1.98 1.35
N GLY A 111 1.96 1.85 0.28
CA GLY A 111 0.63 1.25 0.33
C GLY A 111 -0.39 2.03 1.13
N MET A 112 -0.11 3.29 1.45
CA MET A 112 -1.05 4.12 2.21
C MET A 112 -2.25 4.51 1.37
N VAL A 113 -3.43 4.26 1.91
CA VAL A 113 -4.70 4.78 1.38
C VAL A 113 -5.04 6.05 2.17
N LEU A 114 -4.85 7.19 1.55
CA LEU A 114 -5.19 8.47 2.16
C LEU A 114 -6.59 8.87 1.71
N ASP A 115 -7.56 8.81 2.61
CA ASP A 115 -8.89 9.36 2.36
C ASP A 115 -8.82 10.89 2.45
N GLN A 116 -9.33 11.59 1.43
CA GLN A 116 -9.47 13.05 1.48
C GLN A 116 -10.39 13.53 2.61
N THR A 117 -11.16 12.63 3.21
CA THR A 117 -12.00 12.92 4.37
C THR A 117 -11.21 13.00 5.68
N ASP A 118 -10.06 12.33 5.79
CA ASP A 118 -9.19 12.37 6.97
C ASP A 118 -8.53 13.75 7.19
N SER A 119 -8.58 14.61 6.17
CA SER A 119 -8.16 16.02 6.28
C SER A 119 -9.14 16.92 7.05
N LYS A 120 -10.23 16.35 7.60
CA LYS A 120 -11.19 17.10 8.41
C LYS A 120 -10.93 16.84 9.89
N ASP A 121 -10.01 17.58 10.48
CA ASP A 121 -10.05 17.80 11.92
C ASP A 121 -11.42 18.41 12.25
N SER A 122 -12.24 17.66 12.98
CA SER A 122 -13.64 17.99 13.28
C SER A 122 -13.82 19.27 14.10
N LYS A 123 -12.73 19.91 14.54
CA LYS A 123 -12.71 21.15 15.32
C LYS A 123 -12.14 22.37 14.60
N ASN A 124 -11.37 22.19 13.53
CA ASN A 124 -10.79 23.27 12.75
C ASN A 124 -11.21 23.16 11.28
N LYS A 125 -12.13 24.01 10.82
CA LYS A 125 -12.64 24.09 9.45
C LYS A 125 -11.60 24.57 8.40
N LYS A 126 -10.29 24.52 8.69
CA LYS A 126 -9.24 24.76 7.69
C LYS A 126 -9.03 23.48 6.93
N LYS A 127 -9.42 23.46 5.66
CA LYS A 127 -9.05 22.39 4.69
C LYS A 127 -7.53 22.28 4.68
N GLN A 128 -7.04 21.20 5.24
CA GLN A 128 -5.61 20.90 5.22
C GLN A 128 -5.30 20.35 3.82
N LYS A 129 -4.33 20.96 3.15
CA LYS A 129 -4.05 20.73 1.75
C LYS A 129 -2.88 19.76 1.62
N MET A 130 -3.16 18.46 1.44
CA MET A 130 -2.17 17.52 0.94
C MET A 130 -2.17 17.54 -0.59
N THR A 131 -0.99 17.40 -1.18
CA THR A 131 -0.86 17.14 -2.61
C THR A 131 -0.74 15.64 -2.81
N LEU A 132 -1.64 15.06 -3.58
CA LEU A 132 -1.60 13.66 -3.97
C LEU A 132 -0.96 13.55 -5.35
N THR A 133 -0.16 12.50 -5.57
CA THR A 133 0.24 12.09 -6.91
C THR A 133 -0.96 11.48 -7.65
N ALA A 134 -0.85 11.33 -8.97
CA ALA A 134 -1.78 10.48 -9.70
C ALA A 134 -1.71 9.04 -9.15
N PRO A 135 -2.83 8.28 -9.16
CA PRO A 135 -2.80 6.86 -8.86
C PRO A 135 -1.82 6.14 -9.80
N TYR A 136 -1.02 5.23 -9.26
CA TYR A 136 0.02 4.54 -10.03
C TYR A 136 -0.16 3.02 -10.06
N LEU A 137 -1.06 2.49 -9.24
CA LEU A 137 -1.36 1.06 -9.18
C LEU A 137 -2.86 0.88 -8.95
N GLU A 138 -3.48 0.02 -9.76
CA GLU A 138 -4.85 -0.41 -9.47
C GLU A 138 -4.81 -1.45 -8.35
N ASN A 139 -5.37 -1.10 -7.20
CA ASN A 139 -5.42 -1.98 -6.04
C ASN A 139 -6.85 -2.05 -5.48
N ARG A 140 -7.32 -3.26 -5.20
CA ARG A 140 -8.66 -3.53 -4.68
C ARG A 140 -8.57 -4.40 -3.45
N LEU A 141 -9.46 -4.20 -2.49
CA LEU A 141 -9.63 -5.13 -1.39
C LEU A 141 -10.46 -6.33 -1.84
N LEU A 142 -9.96 -7.51 -1.56
CA LEU A 142 -10.53 -8.78 -1.96
C LEU A 142 -10.80 -9.67 -0.74
N LEU A 143 -11.86 -10.46 -0.82
CA LEU A 143 -12.10 -11.59 0.08
C LEU A 143 -11.54 -12.85 -0.60
N ILE A 144 -10.47 -13.38 -0.06
CA ILE A 144 -9.67 -14.45 -0.66
C ILE A 144 -9.89 -15.74 0.10
N VAL A 145 -10.09 -16.84 -0.63
CA VAL A 145 -10.21 -18.20 -0.11
C VAL A 145 -9.21 -19.11 -0.82
N ARG A 146 -8.90 -20.26 -0.23
CA ARG A 146 -8.08 -21.26 -0.93
C ARG A 146 -8.81 -21.84 -2.12
N GLY A 147 -8.09 -22.08 -3.22
CA GLY A 147 -8.65 -22.63 -4.45
C GLY A 147 -9.25 -24.04 -4.29
N ASP A 148 -8.70 -24.85 -3.38
CA ASP A 148 -9.17 -26.22 -3.04
C ASP A 148 -10.28 -26.23 -1.97
N SER A 149 -10.64 -25.08 -1.40
CA SER A 149 -11.68 -24.98 -0.37
C SER A 149 -13.09 -25.19 -0.97
N LYS A 150 -14.06 -25.46 -0.10
CA LYS A 150 -15.48 -25.51 -0.47
C LYS A 150 -16.14 -24.14 -0.63
N TYR A 151 -15.46 -23.08 -0.26
CA TYR A 151 -16.00 -21.72 -0.27
C TYR A 151 -15.95 -21.14 -1.68
N ARG A 152 -17.09 -20.62 -2.18
CA ARG A 152 -17.21 -20.04 -3.53
C ARG A 152 -17.96 -18.73 -3.55
N THR A 153 -18.67 -18.40 -2.47
CA THR A 153 -19.49 -17.19 -2.33
C THR A 153 -19.38 -16.68 -0.91
N GLY A 154 -19.70 -15.40 -0.67
CA GLY A 154 -19.75 -14.84 0.68
C GLY A 154 -20.68 -15.60 1.62
N SER A 155 -21.81 -16.12 1.11
CA SER A 155 -22.76 -16.91 1.90
C SER A 155 -22.21 -18.28 2.32
N SER A 156 -21.27 -18.85 1.57
CA SER A 156 -20.63 -20.11 1.93
C SER A 156 -19.69 -19.99 3.13
N LEU A 157 -19.31 -18.76 3.50
CA LEU A 157 -18.46 -18.44 4.68
C LEU A 157 -19.25 -18.32 5.98
N LYS A 158 -20.53 -18.74 6.00
CA LYS A 158 -21.39 -18.59 7.18
C LYS A 158 -20.78 -19.27 8.41
N GLY A 159 -20.64 -18.49 9.47
CA GLY A 159 -20.13 -18.96 10.76
C GLY A 159 -18.61 -19.22 10.79
N THR A 160 -17.86 -18.85 9.74
CA THR A 160 -16.41 -19.06 9.66
C THR A 160 -15.61 -17.87 10.18
N THR A 161 -14.31 -18.10 10.39
CA THR A 161 -13.35 -17.05 10.74
C THR A 161 -12.73 -16.48 9.47
N VAL A 162 -12.74 -15.13 9.37
CA VAL A 162 -12.07 -14.33 8.34
C VAL A 162 -10.98 -13.52 9.01
N LEU A 163 -9.75 -13.55 8.47
CA LEU A 163 -8.64 -12.77 8.98
C LEU A 163 -8.38 -11.54 8.11
N LEU A 164 -7.86 -10.49 8.73
CA LEU A 164 -7.43 -9.26 8.06
C LEU A 164 -6.28 -8.63 8.85
N GLY A 165 -5.48 -7.79 8.19
CA GLY A 165 -4.41 -7.03 8.83
C GLY A 165 -4.95 -6.02 9.86
N THR A 166 -4.04 -5.45 10.65
CA THR A 166 -4.38 -4.49 11.71
C THR A 166 -4.75 -3.11 11.17
N ASP A 167 -4.41 -2.79 9.92
CA ASP A 167 -4.75 -1.53 9.28
C ASP A 167 -6.27 -1.29 9.30
N GLU A 168 -6.67 -0.12 9.75
CA GLU A 168 -8.08 0.24 9.95
C GLU A 168 -8.88 0.24 8.63
N THR A 169 -8.22 0.45 7.50
CA THR A 169 -8.88 0.47 6.18
C THR A 169 -9.51 -0.86 5.82
N TYR A 170 -8.89 -1.99 6.20
CA TYR A 170 -9.45 -3.33 5.95
C TYR A 170 -10.75 -3.55 6.71
N MET A 171 -10.77 -3.20 7.99
CA MET A 171 -11.98 -3.36 8.79
C MET A 171 -13.07 -2.37 8.38
N ALA A 172 -12.71 -1.13 8.04
CA ALA A 172 -13.66 -0.14 7.55
C ALA A 172 -14.33 -0.59 6.24
N ALA A 173 -13.54 -1.07 5.28
CA ALA A 173 -14.06 -1.60 4.03
C ALA A 173 -14.95 -2.82 4.23
N LEU A 174 -14.53 -3.78 5.09
CA LEU A 174 -15.33 -4.96 5.39
C LEU A 174 -16.63 -4.58 6.10
N SER A 175 -16.60 -3.61 7.02
CA SER A 175 -17.78 -3.15 7.76
C SER A 175 -18.79 -2.43 6.88
N SER A 176 -18.37 -1.82 5.76
CA SER A 176 -19.28 -1.22 4.80
C SER A 176 -20.11 -2.25 4.02
N GLU A 177 -19.66 -3.51 4.00
CA GLU A 177 -20.31 -4.65 3.35
C GLU A 177 -21.20 -5.43 4.34
N GLU A 178 -22.27 -4.81 4.86
CA GLU A 178 -23.12 -5.38 5.92
C GLU A 178 -23.64 -6.78 5.62
N LYS A 179 -24.00 -7.07 4.34
CA LYS A 179 -24.50 -8.39 3.95
C LYS A 179 -23.42 -9.45 4.05
N LEU A 180 -22.19 -9.08 3.76
CA LEU A 180 -21.04 -9.97 3.85
C LEU A 180 -20.66 -10.22 5.32
N MET A 181 -20.62 -9.17 6.13
CA MET A 181 -20.34 -9.25 7.57
C MET A 181 -21.31 -10.17 8.32
N LYS A 182 -22.60 -10.15 7.97
CA LYS A 182 -23.61 -11.03 8.58
C LYS A 182 -23.40 -12.51 8.32
N ASN A 183 -22.59 -12.85 7.30
CA ASN A 183 -22.29 -14.25 6.98
C ASN A 183 -21.13 -14.80 7.82
N PHE A 184 -20.21 -13.97 8.29
CA PHE A 184 -19.05 -14.44 9.05
C PHE A 184 -19.40 -14.80 10.49
N GLY A 185 -18.67 -15.77 11.07
CA GLY A 185 -18.69 -16.01 12.50
C GLY A 185 -17.84 -15.00 13.23
N THR A 186 -16.64 -14.74 12.73
CA THR A 186 -15.68 -13.81 13.31
C THR A 186 -14.84 -13.15 12.21
N ALA A 187 -14.65 -11.83 12.29
CA ALA A 187 -13.63 -11.10 11.57
C ALA A 187 -12.52 -10.72 12.57
N GLN A 188 -11.33 -11.27 12.41
CA GLN A 188 -10.23 -11.13 13.36
C GLN A 188 -9.05 -10.42 12.73
N ARG A 189 -8.52 -9.40 13.43
CA ARG A 189 -7.28 -8.73 13.05
C ARG A 189 -6.08 -9.55 13.48
N VAL A 190 -5.06 -9.61 12.62
CA VAL A 190 -3.78 -10.27 12.90
C VAL A 190 -2.63 -9.32 12.67
N THR A 191 -1.68 -9.33 13.59
CA THR A 191 -0.41 -8.61 13.46
C THR A 191 0.43 -9.22 12.35
N GLY A 192 1.22 -8.41 11.63
CA GLY A 192 2.00 -8.85 10.48
C GLY A 192 1.26 -8.71 9.15
N GLY A 193 0.08 -8.07 9.17
CA GLY A 193 -0.63 -7.60 7.98
C GLY A 193 -1.04 -8.72 7.01
N SER A 194 -1.02 -8.40 5.71
CA SER A 194 -1.43 -9.34 4.66
C SER A 194 -0.55 -10.59 4.62
N LYS A 195 0.75 -10.48 4.91
CA LYS A 195 1.67 -11.63 4.92
C LYS A 195 1.20 -12.71 5.91
N ALA A 196 0.96 -12.32 7.16
CA ALA A 196 0.48 -13.26 8.18
C ALA A 196 -0.91 -13.85 7.83
N CYS A 197 -1.78 -13.06 7.19
CA CYS A 197 -3.08 -13.55 6.70
C CYS A 197 -2.90 -14.65 5.63
N PHE A 198 -2.02 -14.45 4.65
CA PHE A 198 -1.76 -15.45 3.61
C PHE A 198 -1.13 -16.71 4.17
N GLU A 199 -0.19 -16.61 5.11
CA GLU A 199 0.40 -17.76 5.81
C GLU A 199 -0.68 -18.57 6.57
N ALA A 200 -1.56 -17.89 7.29
CA ALA A 200 -2.68 -18.53 7.99
C ALA A 200 -3.68 -19.21 7.05
N LEU A 201 -3.97 -18.57 5.90
CA LEU A 201 -4.85 -19.13 4.87
C LEU A 201 -4.24 -20.40 4.25
N ALA A 202 -2.94 -20.35 3.91
CA ALA A 202 -2.22 -21.49 3.37
C ALA A 202 -2.17 -22.66 4.36
N ALA A 203 -1.96 -22.39 5.65
CA ALA A 203 -2.00 -23.38 6.72
C ALA A 203 -3.40 -23.93 7.03
N GLY A 204 -4.46 -23.36 6.45
CA GLY A 204 -5.84 -23.74 6.71
C GLY A 204 -6.38 -23.29 8.07
N SER A 205 -5.71 -22.35 8.73
CA SER A 205 -6.09 -21.83 10.05
C SER A 205 -7.30 -20.89 9.99
N CYS A 206 -7.69 -20.42 8.81
CA CYS A 206 -8.88 -19.62 8.58
C CYS A 206 -9.59 -20.03 7.28
N ALA A 207 -10.84 -19.61 7.13
CA ALA A 207 -11.64 -19.92 5.93
C ALA A 207 -11.37 -18.93 4.79
N ALA A 208 -11.11 -17.67 5.13
CA ALA A 208 -10.86 -16.59 4.19
C ALA A 208 -10.00 -15.49 4.82
N ILE A 209 -9.44 -14.65 3.98
CA ILE A 209 -8.73 -13.44 4.39
C ILE A 209 -9.25 -12.24 3.61
N VAL A 210 -9.11 -11.04 4.18
CA VAL A 210 -9.25 -9.77 3.47
C VAL A 210 -7.86 -9.22 3.21
N ALA A 211 -7.51 -9.06 1.95
CA ALA A 211 -6.22 -8.53 1.54
C ALA A 211 -6.32 -7.76 0.22
N ASP A 212 -5.26 -7.03 -0.09
CA ASP A 212 -5.13 -6.28 -1.34
C ASP A 212 -4.93 -7.20 -2.55
N SER A 213 -5.42 -6.78 -3.72
CA SER A 213 -5.16 -7.48 -4.98
C SER A 213 -3.67 -7.54 -5.33
N ALA A 214 -2.89 -6.54 -4.92
CA ALA A 214 -1.43 -6.55 -5.05
C ALA A 214 -0.78 -7.68 -4.23
N ALA A 215 -1.27 -7.93 -3.01
CA ALA A 215 -0.81 -9.05 -2.20
C ALA A 215 -1.20 -10.40 -2.82
N LEU A 216 -2.42 -10.52 -3.36
CA LEU A 216 -2.82 -11.74 -4.10
C LEU A 216 -1.92 -11.97 -5.31
N ALA A 217 -1.63 -10.94 -6.11
CA ALA A 217 -0.76 -11.05 -7.27
C ALA A 217 0.62 -11.59 -6.89
N TYR A 218 1.22 -11.07 -5.81
CA TYR A 218 2.50 -11.58 -5.29
C TYR A 218 2.47 -13.08 -4.96
N TYR A 219 1.41 -13.58 -4.35
CA TYR A 219 1.33 -14.98 -3.93
C TYR A 219 0.89 -15.94 -5.04
N THR A 220 0.52 -15.45 -6.22
CA THR A 220 -0.01 -16.25 -7.32
C THR A 220 0.82 -16.22 -8.59
N HIS A 221 1.92 -15.45 -8.65
CA HIS A 221 2.84 -15.45 -9.81
C HIS A 221 4.02 -16.41 -9.68
#